data_c1dc3a5c8f0c9c71476a36c819b16375
#
_entry.id   c1dc3a5c8f0c9c71476a36c819b16375
#
_cell.length_a   1.000
_cell.length_b   1.000
_cell.length_c   1.000
_cell.angle_alpha   90.00
_cell.angle_beta   90.00
_cell.angle_gamma   90.00
#
_symmetry.space_group_name_H-M   'P 1'
#
loop_
_entity.id
_entity.type
_entity.pdbx_description
1 polymer ?
#
loop_
_entity_poly.entity_id
_entity_poly.type
_entity_poly.pdbx_seq_one_letter_code
_entity_poly.pdbx_strand_id
1 'polypeptide(L)'
;QGRVKPKLMVKDILRHDSAAPKDDGADDAPIMACAAVADDADVAAPDTSRRAMLARLPYDELTRTLIHSFIGCADPHPAQRDALDALGQGKSVLAVMGTGRGKSLIFQVHAAREALSHNRASIFVYPLRALVADQSFHLVSRFSQLGLRAAVLTGETLPAARDAIFSRLRAGLLDVILTTPEFLDIHRSRFAPARIGFIVFDEAHHMAAAKGGDRSAYLDMPEVLQLLGSPQVLAATATASRSVAEEIRRLLPISEIVVDDTVRANLNLEDERNLQARENCLVSIVATGDKCVVYVNARDAAVTLARTLRRRIPELGPAIAFYHAGLSRSDRMRVENAFRSGELSCIVSTSAFGEGVNLPDIRHVILYHMPFGAIEFNQMSGRAGRDGNAARIHLLYSARDARINEHLLDALAPTRDELVVLYRALQTMWRAARTKTGEDSFAATDLDIAQMCLAIDARTHVDERSVSCGLGVFEELGFAYVKGSDADRRIAMTENPGKVELSHSIRYLEGMRTRMEFSAFKSWALDASAHDMLARVNRPITPRAE
;
A
#
# COMPACT_ATOMS: atom_id res chain seq x y z
N GLN A 1 21.48 28.07 29.66
CA GLN A 1 21.88 27.28 28.48
C GLN A 1 21.91 25.82 28.90
N GLY A 2 20.74 25.16 28.94
CA GLY A 2 20.56 23.78 29.34
C GLY A 2 20.38 22.89 28.13
N ARG A 3 21.37 22.08 27.79
CA ARG A 3 21.24 20.97 26.87
C ARG A 3 20.32 19.92 27.51
N VAL A 4 19.11 19.79 27.02
CA VAL A 4 18.21 18.68 27.34
C VAL A 4 18.85 17.38 26.79
N LYS A 5 19.14 16.45 27.68
CA LYS A 5 19.81 15.18 27.34
C LYS A 5 18.85 14.28 26.51
N PRO A 6 19.26 13.81 25.31
CA PRO A 6 18.42 13.00 24.41
C PRO A 6 18.03 11.63 24.97
N LYS A 7 18.62 11.17 26.05
CA LYS A 7 18.46 9.82 26.61
C LYS A 7 17.06 9.44 27.13
N LEU A 8 16.16 10.40 27.32
CA LEU A 8 14.81 10.14 27.85
C LEU A 8 13.79 9.73 26.75
N MET A 9 13.93 10.24 25.52
CA MET A 9 12.90 10.08 24.48
C MET A 9 12.76 8.66 23.93
N VAL A 10 13.84 7.89 23.82
CA VAL A 10 13.78 6.49 23.31
C VAL A 10 13.28 5.53 24.39
N LYS A 11 13.50 5.83 25.67
CA LYS A 11 12.98 5.03 26.79
C LYS A 11 11.46 5.13 26.93
N ASP A 12 10.86 6.25 26.56
CA ASP A 12 9.41 6.46 26.72
C ASP A 12 8.59 5.73 25.65
N ILE A 13 9.11 5.60 24.42
CA ILE A 13 8.50 4.75 23.38
C ILE A 13 8.48 3.27 23.82
N LEU A 14 9.44 2.85 24.64
CA LEU A 14 9.56 1.48 25.13
C LEU A 14 8.74 1.17 26.40
N ARG A 15 8.27 2.17 27.11
CA ARG A 15 7.48 1.99 28.34
C ARG A 15 6.01 1.68 28.07
N HIS A 16 5.46 2.09 26.93
CA HIS A 16 4.10 1.77 26.56
C HIS A 16 3.88 0.29 26.20
N ASP A 17 4.96 -0.44 25.84
CA ASP A 17 4.92 -1.87 25.51
C ASP A 17 5.30 -2.79 26.69
N SER A 18 5.55 -2.25 27.91
CA SER A 18 5.92 -3.03 29.08
C SER A 18 4.74 -3.48 29.94
N ALA A 19 3.51 -3.10 29.60
CA ALA A 19 2.34 -3.80 30.09
C ALA A 19 2.28 -5.14 29.35
N ALA A 20 2.55 -6.24 30.07
CA ALA A 20 2.28 -7.57 29.54
C ALA A 20 0.87 -7.58 28.97
N PRO A 21 0.65 -8.05 27.76
CA PRO A 21 -0.69 -8.27 27.28
C PRO A 21 -1.31 -9.26 28.26
N LYS A 22 -2.39 -8.88 28.89
CA LYS A 22 -3.35 -9.87 29.35
C LYS A 22 -3.74 -10.62 28.09
N ASP A 23 -3.75 -11.92 28.20
CA ASP A 23 -4.10 -12.92 27.22
C ASP A 23 -5.56 -12.69 26.75
N ASP A 24 -5.76 -11.69 25.91
CA ASP A 24 -6.98 -11.45 25.13
C ASP A 24 -6.56 -11.65 23.67
N GLY A 25 -6.78 -12.89 23.21
CA GLY A 25 -6.47 -13.33 21.86
C GLY A 25 -7.30 -12.63 20.81
N ALA A 26 -6.88 -11.46 20.39
CA ALA A 26 -7.33 -10.80 19.16
C ALA A 26 -6.43 -9.60 18.93
N ASP A 27 -5.41 -9.71 18.07
CA ASP A 27 -4.90 -8.63 17.22
C ASP A 27 -3.57 -8.96 16.52
N ASP A 28 -3.39 -10.23 16.11
CA ASP A 28 -2.33 -10.60 15.15
C ASP A 28 -2.83 -10.44 13.70
N ALA A 29 -3.31 -9.26 13.35
CA ALA A 29 -3.58 -8.97 11.96
C ALA A 29 -2.25 -8.70 11.23
N PRO A 30 -1.91 -9.45 10.15
CA PRO A 30 -0.74 -9.16 9.34
C PRO A 30 -0.90 -7.80 8.67
N ILE A 31 0.22 -7.26 8.18
CA ILE A 31 0.37 -5.93 7.57
C ILE A 31 -0.64 -5.62 6.47
N MET A 32 -1.31 -6.63 5.90
CA MET A 32 -2.43 -6.48 4.99
C MET A 32 -3.80 -6.38 5.69
N ALA A 33 -3.83 -6.45 7.01
CA ALA A 33 -5.06 -6.19 7.72
C ALA A 33 -5.35 -4.71 7.69
N CYS A 34 -6.38 -4.40 6.95
CA CYS A 34 -7.25 -3.25 7.11
C CYS A 34 -6.53 -2.02 7.68
N ALA A 35 -6.05 -1.13 6.80
CA ALA A 35 -6.18 0.25 7.17
C ALA A 35 -7.70 0.44 7.37
N ALA A 36 -8.17 0.20 8.60
CA ALA A 36 -9.41 0.80 9.04
C ALA A 36 -9.36 2.20 8.46
N VAL A 37 -10.37 2.58 7.71
CA VAL A 37 -10.60 3.98 7.29
C VAL A 37 -10.07 4.79 8.46
N ALA A 38 -8.96 5.52 8.23
CA ALA A 38 -8.42 6.37 9.29
C ALA A 38 -9.64 7.13 9.78
N ASP A 39 -10.07 6.83 10.98
CA ASP A 39 -11.18 7.55 11.58
C ASP A 39 -10.86 9.01 11.33
N ASP A 40 -11.81 9.76 10.74
CA ASP A 40 -11.66 11.19 10.45
C ASP A 40 -11.22 12.01 11.69
N ALA A 41 -11.17 11.37 12.86
CA ALA A 41 -10.76 11.92 14.15
C ALA A 41 -9.25 12.19 14.30
N ASP A 42 -8.36 11.51 13.54
CA ASP A 42 -6.90 11.66 13.72
C ASP A 42 -6.22 12.51 12.62
N VAL A 43 -6.92 12.89 11.56
CA VAL A 43 -6.41 13.83 10.56
C VAL A 43 -6.78 15.24 10.98
N ALA A 44 -5.77 16.08 11.28
CA ALA A 44 -6.00 17.50 11.54
C ALA A 44 -6.92 18.09 10.46
N ALA A 45 -7.92 18.87 10.87
CA ALA A 45 -8.82 19.53 9.94
C ALA A 45 -8.01 20.26 8.85
N PRO A 46 -8.39 20.18 7.56
CA PRO A 46 -7.61 20.79 6.48
C PRO A 46 -7.50 22.29 6.71
N ASP A 47 -6.29 22.83 6.52
CA ASP A 47 -6.02 24.27 6.64
C ASP A 47 -6.70 25.06 5.53
N THR A 48 -7.92 25.46 5.77
CA THR A 48 -8.74 26.24 4.81
C THR A 48 -8.12 27.58 4.48
N SER A 49 -7.37 28.19 5.40
CA SER A 49 -6.67 29.46 5.18
C SER A 49 -5.54 29.26 4.18
N ARG A 50 -4.78 28.17 4.31
CA ARG A 50 -3.71 27.81 3.40
C ARG A 50 -4.24 27.48 2.00
N ARG A 51 -5.34 26.72 1.89
CA ARG A 51 -6.03 26.47 0.63
C ARG A 51 -6.38 27.77 -0.10
N ALA A 52 -7.02 28.69 0.60
CA ALA A 52 -7.44 29.97 0.03
C ALA A 52 -6.25 30.85 -0.43
N MET A 53 -5.15 30.80 0.31
CA MET A 53 -3.91 31.48 -0.07
C MET A 53 -3.30 30.86 -1.35
N LEU A 54 -3.13 29.55 -1.39
CA LEU A 54 -2.54 28.84 -2.52
C LEU A 54 -3.38 29.00 -3.79
N ALA A 55 -4.70 28.95 -3.69
CA ALA A 55 -5.59 29.09 -4.84
C ALA A 55 -5.55 30.49 -5.52
N ARG A 56 -4.93 31.48 -4.88
CA ARG A 56 -4.75 32.83 -5.43
C ARG A 56 -3.43 33.03 -6.16
N LEU A 57 -2.49 32.09 -6.01
CA LEU A 57 -1.16 32.19 -6.63
C LEU A 57 -1.24 32.04 -8.15
N PRO A 58 -0.42 32.78 -8.92
CA PRO A 58 -0.21 32.53 -10.34
C PRO A 58 0.31 31.08 -10.55
N TYR A 59 0.00 30.51 -11.71
CA TYR A 59 0.29 29.11 -12.02
C TYR A 59 1.74 28.68 -11.72
N ASP A 60 2.73 29.48 -12.17
CA ASP A 60 4.15 29.14 -11.99
C ASP A 60 4.58 29.27 -10.53
N GLU A 61 4.04 30.23 -9.81
CA GLU A 61 4.31 30.42 -8.39
C GLU A 61 3.66 29.33 -7.55
N LEU A 62 2.43 28.96 -7.88
CA LEU A 62 1.74 27.81 -7.27
C LEU A 62 2.54 26.53 -7.48
N THR A 63 3.00 26.26 -8.70
CA THR A 63 3.79 25.07 -9.02
C THR A 63 5.06 25.00 -8.19
N ARG A 64 5.83 26.10 -8.12
CA ARG A 64 7.06 26.19 -7.31
C ARG A 64 6.77 25.99 -5.82
N THR A 65 5.71 26.61 -5.30
CA THR A 65 5.30 26.49 -3.90
C THR A 65 4.89 25.05 -3.56
N LEU A 66 4.16 24.37 -4.45
CA LEU A 66 3.78 22.96 -4.29
C LEU A 66 4.99 22.05 -4.31
N ILE A 67 5.90 22.20 -5.28
CA ILE A 67 7.15 21.44 -5.33
C ILE A 67 7.92 21.59 -4.02
N HIS A 68 8.12 22.83 -3.57
CA HIS A 68 8.80 23.12 -2.30
C HIS A 68 8.09 22.46 -1.10
N SER A 69 6.77 22.45 -1.09
CA SER A 69 6.00 21.82 -0.02
C SER A 69 6.17 20.30 0.03
N PHE A 70 6.39 19.64 -1.11
CA PHE A 70 6.53 18.19 -1.20
C PHE A 70 7.97 17.69 -1.03
N ILE A 71 8.98 18.42 -1.54
CA ILE A 71 10.39 17.96 -1.54
C ILE A 71 11.36 18.92 -0.83
N GLY A 72 10.85 19.99 -0.21
CA GLY A 72 11.67 21.00 0.45
C GLY A 72 12.48 21.84 -0.54
N CYS A 73 13.73 22.15 -0.20
CA CYS A 73 14.60 22.99 -1.04
C CYS A 73 15.25 22.27 -2.22
N ALA A 74 14.94 20.98 -2.45
CA ALA A 74 15.50 20.24 -3.56
C ALA A 74 14.83 20.65 -4.87
N ASP A 75 15.60 20.69 -5.95
CA ASP A 75 15.08 20.89 -7.29
C ASP A 75 14.50 19.58 -7.85
N PRO A 76 13.38 19.63 -8.58
CA PRO A 76 12.87 18.46 -9.28
C PRO A 76 13.85 18.00 -10.37
N HIS A 77 13.94 16.69 -10.57
CA HIS A 77 14.72 16.11 -11.65
C HIS A 77 14.21 16.57 -13.04
N PRO A 78 15.06 16.58 -14.08
CA PRO A 78 14.63 16.99 -15.40
C PRO A 78 13.35 16.29 -15.87
N ALA A 79 13.30 14.98 -15.79
CA ALA A 79 12.11 14.21 -16.19
C ALA A 79 10.85 14.54 -15.36
N GLN A 80 10.99 14.91 -14.08
CA GLN A 80 9.86 15.39 -13.28
C GLN A 80 9.34 16.73 -13.80
N ARG A 81 10.26 17.67 -14.17
CA ARG A 81 9.90 18.95 -14.77
C ARG A 81 9.21 18.75 -16.12
N ASP A 82 9.82 17.96 -17.01
CA ASP A 82 9.26 17.68 -18.33
C ASP A 82 7.84 17.10 -18.25
N ALA A 83 7.61 16.16 -17.32
CA ALA A 83 6.30 15.58 -17.10
C ALA A 83 5.29 16.62 -16.52
N LEU A 84 5.71 17.45 -15.57
CA LEU A 84 4.86 18.51 -15.01
C LEU A 84 4.53 19.59 -16.04
N ASP A 85 5.46 19.94 -16.92
CA ASP A 85 5.27 20.89 -18.00
C ASP A 85 4.31 20.34 -19.07
N ALA A 86 4.49 19.07 -19.46
CA ALA A 86 3.57 18.40 -20.38
C ALA A 86 2.15 18.33 -19.83
N LEU A 87 1.99 17.94 -18.56
CA LEU A 87 0.70 17.97 -17.86
C LEU A 87 0.12 19.39 -17.79
N GLY A 88 0.96 20.40 -17.54
CA GLY A 88 0.57 21.81 -17.54
C GLY A 88 0.05 22.31 -18.89
N GLN A 89 0.52 21.70 -19.98
CA GLN A 89 0.04 21.96 -21.35
C GLN A 89 -1.23 21.19 -21.72
N GLY A 90 -1.82 20.45 -20.78
CA GLY A 90 -3.02 19.64 -20.99
C GLY A 90 -2.77 18.27 -21.65
N LYS A 91 -1.49 17.85 -21.80
CA LYS A 91 -1.14 16.56 -22.37
C LYS A 91 -1.29 15.44 -21.36
N SER A 92 -1.76 14.27 -21.81
CA SER A 92 -1.68 13.04 -21.00
C SER A 92 -0.32 12.38 -21.18
N VAL A 93 0.30 11.94 -20.09
CA VAL A 93 1.72 11.57 -20.03
C VAL A 93 1.91 10.13 -19.60
N LEU A 94 2.84 9.42 -20.27
CA LEU A 94 3.47 8.21 -19.75
C LEU A 94 4.85 8.59 -19.19
N ALA A 95 5.01 8.52 -17.87
CA ALA A 95 6.27 8.78 -17.18
C ALA A 95 6.99 7.46 -16.86
N VAL A 96 8.11 7.19 -17.52
CA VAL A 96 8.95 6.01 -17.29
C VAL A 96 10.18 6.44 -16.50
N MET A 97 10.20 6.14 -15.22
CA MET A 97 11.23 6.58 -14.29
C MET A 97 11.58 5.45 -13.30
N GLY A 98 12.86 5.28 -13.03
CA GLY A 98 13.36 4.27 -12.10
C GLY A 98 12.76 4.39 -10.69
N THR A 99 12.87 3.32 -9.93
CA THR A 99 12.43 3.29 -8.52
C THR A 99 13.25 4.30 -7.70
N GLY A 100 12.57 5.02 -6.81
CA GLY A 100 13.21 6.05 -5.99
C GLY A 100 13.48 7.38 -6.69
N ARG A 101 13.13 7.54 -7.98
CA ARG A 101 13.28 8.77 -8.75
C ARG A 101 12.14 9.78 -8.57
N GLY A 102 11.25 9.53 -7.62
CA GLY A 102 10.23 10.50 -7.20
C GLY A 102 9.07 10.69 -8.19
N LYS A 103 8.60 9.61 -8.85
CA LYS A 103 7.37 9.63 -9.68
C LYS A 103 6.19 10.30 -8.99
N SER A 104 6.05 10.05 -7.69
CA SER A 104 4.93 10.55 -6.88
C SER A 104 4.85 12.09 -6.84
N LEU A 105 5.98 12.80 -6.94
CA LEU A 105 5.98 14.26 -6.99
C LEU A 105 5.13 14.80 -8.15
N ILE A 106 5.23 14.17 -9.32
CA ILE A 106 4.54 14.61 -10.55
C ILE A 106 3.04 14.65 -10.31
N PHE A 107 2.48 13.54 -9.84
CA PHE A 107 1.02 13.47 -9.69
C PHE A 107 0.50 14.18 -8.43
N GLN A 108 1.30 14.28 -7.37
CA GLN A 108 0.93 15.05 -6.19
C GLN A 108 0.83 16.56 -6.51
N VAL A 109 1.82 17.10 -7.21
CA VAL A 109 1.83 18.51 -7.63
C VAL A 109 0.69 18.79 -8.60
N HIS A 110 0.49 17.93 -9.61
CA HIS A 110 -0.56 18.18 -10.62
C HIS A 110 -1.96 18.03 -10.03
N ALA A 111 -2.21 17.03 -9.18
CA ALA A 111 -3.49 16.89 -8.49
C ALA A 111 -3.80 18.11 -7.58
N ALA A 112 -2.78 18.62 -6.88
CA ALA A 112 -2.94 19.84 -6.09
C ALA A 112 -3.28 21.06 -6.98
N ARG A 113 -2.65 21.18 -8.17
CA ARG A 113 -3.02 22.23 -9.15
C ARG A 113 -4.46 22.09 -9.62
N GLU A 114 -4.90 20.88 -9.96
CA GLU A 114 -6.28 20.61 -10.38
C GLU A 114 -7.29 21.01 -9.32
N ALA A 115 -7.03 20.68 -8.05
CA ALA A 115 -7.89 21.03 -6.94
C ALA A 115 -7.91 22.55 -6.66
N LEU A 116 -6.74 23.20 -6.66
CA LEU A 116 -6.60 24.60 -6.26
C LEU A 116 -6.98 25.58 -7.37
N SER A 117 -6.61 25.30 -8.63
CA SER A 117 -6.84 26.19 -9.75
C SER A 117 -8.16 25.93 -10.48
N HIS A 118 -8.60 24.67 -10.54
CA HIS A 118 -9.76 24.30 -11.36
C HIS A 118 -10.94 23.74 -10.55
N ASN A 119 -10.76 23.54 -9.25
CA ASN A 119 -11.75 22.89 -8.36
C ASN A 119 -12.22 21.54 -8.94
N ARG A 120 -11.28 20.72 -9.41
CA ARG A 120 -11.52 19.39 -9.95
C ARG A 120 -10.80 18.35 -9.09
N ALA A 121 -11.46 17.21 -8.88
CA ALA A 121 -10.87 16.11 -8.14
C ALA A 121 -9.95 15.26 -9.02
N SER A 122 -9.04 14.53 -8.38
CA SER A 122 -8.14 13.58 -9.01
C SER A 122 -8.37 12.17 -8.45
N ILE A 123 -8.15 11.16 -9.29
CA ILE A 123 -8.21 9.74 -8.88
C ILE A 123 -6.82 9.13 -9.04
N PHE A 124 -6.30 8.52 -7.98
CA PHE A 124 -5.05 7.77 -7.98
C PHE A 124 -5.36 6.27 -7.95
N VAL A 125 -5.02 5.58 -9.04
CA VAL A 125 -5.28 4.16 -9.24
C VAL A 125 -4.00 3.38 -9.01
N TYR A 126 -4.03 2.51 -8.01
CA TYR A 126 -2.93 1.61 -7.66
C TYR A 126 -3.30 0.16 -7.96
N PRO A 127 -2.40 -0.65 -8.49
CA PRO A 127 -2.71 -2.00 -8.95
C PRO A 127 -3.10 -2.96 -7.82
N LEU A 128 -2.73 -2.66 -6.59
CA LEU A 128 -2.96 -3.52 -5.43
C LEU A 128 -3.51 -2.71 -4.25
N ARG A 129 -4.45 -3.30 -3.53
CA ARG A 129 -5.07 -2.74 -2.33
C ARG A 129 -4.04 -2.38 -1.23
N ALA A 130 -3.06 -3.26 -1.00
CA ALA A 130 -1.99 -3.01 -0.05
C ALA A 130 -1.24 -1.70 -0.37
N LEU A 131 -0.99 -1.45 -1.65
CA LEU A 131 -0.32 -0.24 -2.10
C LEU A 131 -1.19 1.02 -1.85
N VAL A 132 -2.51 0.92 -2.03
CA VAL A 132 -3.44 2.00 -1.65
C VAL A 132 -3.33 2.32 -0.17
N ALA A 133 -3.35 1.30 0.68
CA ALA A 133 -3.25 1.46 2.13
C ALA A 133 -1.92 2.12 2.55
N ASP A 134 -0.81 1.66 2.00
CA ASP A 134 0.52 2.20 2.29
C ASP A 134 0.67 3.66 1.85
N GLN A 135 0.21 3.98 0.63
CA GLN A 135 0.29 5.35 0.09
C GLN A 135 -0.64 6.33 0.81
N SER A 136 -1.81 5.86 1.26
CA SER A 136 -2.85 6.73 1.82
C SER A 136 -2.37 7.50 3.06
N PHE A 137 -1.64 6.86 3.95
CA PHE A 137 -1.21 7.45 5.21
C PHE A 137 -0.43 8.77 5.02
N HIS A 138 0.57 8.75 4.16
CA HIS A 138 1.40 9.94 3.92
C HIS A 138 0.74 10.94 2.97
N LEU A 139 0.00 10.46 1.96
CA LEU A 139 -0.68 11.33 1.01
C LEU A 139 -1.78 12.15 1.68
N VAL A 140 -2.65 11.50 2.47
CA VAL A 140 -3.73 12.20 3.19
C VAL A 140 -3.17 13.30 4.08
N SER A 141 -2.10 13.00 4.83
CA SER A 141 -1.45 13.98 5.69
C SER A 141 -0.83 15.16 4.92
N ARG A 142 -0.15 14.89 3.80
CA ARG A 142 0.48 15.93 2.97
C ARG A 142 -0.54 16.83 2.30
N PHE A 143 -1.59 16.25 1.75
CA PHE A 143 -2.68 17.02 1.16
C PHE A 143 -3.42 17.86 2.20
N SER A 144 -3.67 17.32 3.39
CA SER A 144 -4.29 18.06 4.50
C SER A 144 -3.48 19.30 4.89
N GLN A 145 -2.14 19.24 4.88
CA GLN A 145 -1.27 20.40 5.12
C GLN A 145 -1.41 21.50 4.05
N LEU A 146 -1.87 21.16 2.86
CA LEU A 146 -2.18 22.13 1.78
C LEU A 146 -3.64 22.58 1.80
N GLY A 147 -4.44 22.15 2.76
CA GLY A 147 -5.87 22.39 2.83
C GLY A 147 -6.68 21.56 1.85
N LEU A 148 -6.11 20.46 1.31
CA LEU A 148 -6.76 19.53 0.40
C LEU A 148 -7.24 18.27 1.15
N ARG A 149 -8.28 17.62 0.63
CA ARG A 149 -8.93 16.47 1.24
C ARG A 149 -8.79 15.25 0.36
N ALA A 150 -8.25 14.17 0.92
CA ALA A 150 -8.13 12.88 0.24
C ALA A 150 -8.93 11.80 0.98
N ALA A 151 -9.41 10.80 0.23
CA ALA A 151 -10.10 9.64 0.78
C ALA A 151 -9.70 8.37 0.03
N VAL A 152 -9.93 7.21 0.66
CA VAL A 152 -9.66 5.88 0.11
C VAL A 152 -10.97 5.17 -0.21
N LEU A 153 -11.05 4.57 -1.40
CA LEU A 153 -12.15 3.74 -1.85
C LEU A 153 -11.61 2.41 -2.40
N THR A 154 -11.80 1.33 -1.67
CA THR A 154 -11.43 -0.04 -2.06
C THR A 154 -12.54 -1.02 -1.68
N GLY A 155 -12.39 -2.28 -2.03
CA GLY A 155 -13.30 -3.34 -1.63
C GLY A 155 -13.49 -3.49 -0.11
N GLU A 156 -12.54 -3.01 0.69
CA GLU A 156 -12.64 -3.02 2.16
C GLU A 156 -13.43 -1.85 2.74
N THR A 157 -13.71 -0.82 1.95
CA THR A 157 -14.46 0.35 2.42
C THR A 157 -15.91 -0.05 2.73
N LEU A 158 -16.31 0.11 3.98
CA LEU A 158 -17.66 -0.23 4.43
C LEU A 158 -18.74 0.51 3.64
N PRO A 159 -19.91 -0.09 3.36
CA PRO A 159 -20.94 0.52 2.52
C PRO A 159 -21.36 1.92 2.96
N ALA A 160 -21.58 2.16 4.25
CA ALA A 160 -21.97 3.46 4.77
C ALA A 160 -20.87 4.52 4.58
N ALA A 161 -19.61 4.17 4.86
CA ALA A 161 -18.46 5.05 4.63
C ALA A 161 -18.28 5.35 3.13
N ARG A 162 -18.42 4.33 2.27
CA ARG A 162 -18.38 4.46 0.81
C ARG A 162 -19.43 5.44 0.29
N ASP A 163 -20.67 5.33 0.78
CA ASP A 163 -21.75 6.24 0.37
C ASP A 163 -21.51 7.69 0.81
N ALA A 164 -20.98 7.87 2.01
CA ALA A 164 -20.58 9.20 2.51
C ALA A 164 -19.44 9.79 1.67
N ILE A 165 -18.42 9.02 1.31
CA ILE A 165 -17.31 9.47 0.46
C ILE A 165 -17.82 9.88 -0.92
N PHE A 166 -18.65 9.07 -1.58
CA PHE A 166 -19.22 9.44 -2.87
C PHE A 166 -20.12 10.70 -2.80
N SER A 167 -20.87 10.87 -1.73
CA SER A 167 -21.67 12.08 -1.50
C SER A 167 -20.77 13.32 -1.40
N ARG A 168 -19.70 13.24 -0.61
CA ARG A 168 -18.70 14.32 -0.46
C ARG A 168 -17.97 14.61 -1.79
N LEU A 169 -17.61 13.58 -2.55
CA LEU A 169 -16.96 13.73 -3.85
C LEU A 169 -17.85 14.50 -4.84
N ARG A 170 -19.12 14.11 -4.95
CA ARG A 170 -20.11 14.80 -5.81
C ARG A 170 -20.33 16.24 -5.39
N ALA A 171 -20.28 16.51 -4.10
CA ALA A 171 -20.41 17.88 -3.55
C ALA A 171 -19.14 18.74 -3.75
N GLY A 172 -18.06 18.21 -4.33
CA GLY A 172 -16.79 18.92 -4.50
C GLY A 172 -16.03 19.13 -3.18
N LEU A 173 -16.32 18.29 -2.18
CA LEU A 173 -15.68 18.36 -0.85
C LEU A 173 -14.50 17.40 -0.71
N LEU A 174 -14.10 16.70 -1.77
CA LEU A 174 -12.92 15.85 -1.85
C LEU A 174 -12.10 16.21 -3.08
N ASP A 175 -10.81 16.25 -2.92
CA ASP A 175 -9.85 16.67 -3.93
C ASP A 175 -9.09 15.48 -4.54
N VAL A 176 -8.88 14.40 -3.77
CA VAL A 176 -8.16 13.21 -4.23
C VAL A 176 -8.84 11.95 -3.70
N ILE A 177 -9.01 10.96 -4.59
CA ILE A 177 -9.45 9.62 -4.24
C ILE A 177 -8.34 8.63 -4.59
N LEU A 178 -7.97 7.78 -3.64
CA LEU A 178 -7.07 6.64 -3.86
C LEU A 178 -7.93 5.38 -4.01
N THR A 179 -7.67 4.58 -5.04
CA THR A 179 -8.51 3.41 -5.36
C THR A 179 -7.73 2.33 -6.12
N THR A 180 -8.39 1.19 -6.38
CA THR A 180 -7.91 0.11 -7.24
C THR A 180 -8.61 0.14 -8.60
N PRO A 181 -8.04 -0.47 -9.66
CA PRO A 181 -8.69 -0.52 -10.97
C PRO A 181 -10.03 -1.27 -10.92
N GLU A 182 -10.13 -2.33 -10.14
CA GLU A 182 -11.35 -3.12 -9.97
C GLU A 182 -12.47 -2.29 -9.32
N PHE A 183 -12.13 -1.52 -8.29
CA PHE A 183 -13.10 -0.65 -7.62
C PHE A 183 -13.57 0.49 -8.54
N LEU A 184 -12.63 1.11 -9.26
CA LEU A 184 -12.94 2.20 -10.20
C LEU A 184 -13.87 1.72 -11.31
N ASP A 185 -13.60 0.56 -11.90
CA ASP A 185 -14.40 -0.03 -12.97
C ASP A 185 -15.81 -0.37 -12.50
N ILE A 186 -15.96 -1.14 -11.44
CA ILE A 186 -17.27 -1.57 -10.91
C ILE A 186 -18.13 -0.37 -10.48
N HIS A 187 -17.51 0.67 -9.92
CA HIS A 187 -18.22 1.87 -9.43
C HIS A 187 -18.16 3.07 -10.37
N ARG A 188 -17.74 2.89 -11.63
CA ARG A 188 -17.54 3.99 -12.61
C ARG A 188 -18.73 4.94 -12.72
N SER A 189 -19.97 4.44 -12.68
CA SER A 189 -21.18 5.25 -12.70
C SER A 189 -21.36 6.15 -11.46
N ARG A 190 -20.78 5.77 -10.33
CA ARG A 190 -20.82 6.57 -9.10
C ARG A 190 -19.79 7.70 -9.09
N PHE A 191 -18.71 7.55 -9.83
CA PHE A 191 -17.70 8.60 -10.05
C PHE A 191 -18.14 9.60 -11.11
N ALA A 192 -18.89 9.18 -12.12
CA ALA A 192 -19.27 10.00 -13.27
C ALA A 192 -19.92 11.36 -12.93
N PRO A 193 -20.76 11.50 -11.88
CA PRO A 193 -21.33 12.79 -11.50
C PRO A 193 -20.33 13.77 -10.86
N ALA A 194 -19.12 13.34 -10.52
CA ALA A 194 -18.10 14.16 -9.91
C ALA A 194 -17.27 14.91 -10.98
N ARG A 195 -16.70 16.05 -10.59
CA ARG A 195 -15.82 16.83 -11.47
C ARG A 195 -14.40 16.28 -11.41
N ILE A 196 -14.12 15.20 -12.15
CA ILE A 196 -12.80 14.58 -12.21
C ILE A 196 -11.99 15.27 -13.31
N GLY A 197 -10.84 15.84 -12.96
CA GLY A 197 -9.94 16.52 -13.89
C GLY A 197 -8.70 15.70 -14.27
N PHE A 198 -8.30 14.80 -13.39
CA PHE A 198 -7.03 14.09 -13.54
C PHE A 198 -7.12 12.68 -12.98
N ILE A 199 -6.52 11.72 -13.69
CA ILE A 199 -6.40 10.34 -13.23
C ILE A 199 -4.95 9.88 -13.35
N VAL A 200 -4.46 9.23 -12.31
CA VAL A 200 -3.13 8.62 -12.26
C VAL A 200 -3.26 7.11 -12.23
N PHE A 201 -2.50 6.43 -13.07
CA PHE A 201 -2.27 5.00 -12.99
C PHE A 201 -0.82 4.78 -12.57
N ASP A 202 -0.61 4.48 -11.29
CA ASP A 202 0.72 4.12 -10.78
C ASP A 202 1.01 2.65 -11.09
N GLU A 203 2.29 2.33 -11.26
CA GLU A 203 2.77 1.03 -11.73
C GLU A 203 2.02 0.53 -12.99
N ALA A 204 1.85 1.43 -13.95
CA ALA A 204 1.02 1.25 -15.15
C ALA A 204 1.44 0.06 -16.05
N HIS A 205 2.64 -0.51 -15.85
CA HIS A 205 3.09 -1.73 -16.55
C HIS A 205 2.16 -2.92 -16.34
N HIS A 206 1.37 -2.92 -15.26
CA HIS A 206 0.35 -3.92 -15.02
C HIS A 206 -0.75 -3.96 -16.08
N MET A 207 -0.94 -2.89 -16.84
CA MET A 207 -1.90 -2.86 -17.95
C MET A 207 -1.54 -3.83 -19.07
N ALA A 208 -0.24 -4.11 -19.28
CA ALA A 208 0.20 -5.07 -20.29
C ALA A 208 -0.21 -6.51 -19.98
N ALA A 209 -0.41 -6.85 -18.71
CA ALA A 209 -0.89 -8.15 -18.29
C ALA A 209 -2.39 -8.37 -18.59
N ALA A 210 -3.15 -7.31 -18.91
CA ALA A 210 -4.58 -7.40 -19.18
C ALA A 210 -4.92 -8.27 -20.39
N LYS A 211 -4.04 -8.36 -21.39
CA LYS A 211 -4.21 -9.25 -22.56
C LYS A 211 -4.30 -10.72 -22.21
N GLY A 212 -3.70 -11.16 -21.12
CA GLY A 212 -3.74 -12.55 -20.64
C GLY A 212 -5.02 -12.92 -19.89
N GLY A 213 -5.98 -11.99 -19.75
CA GLY A 213 -7.19 -12.18 -18.96
C GLY A 213 -7.02 -11.93 -17.46
N ASP A 214 -5.80 -11.65 -17.01
CA ASP A 214 -5.49 -11.53 -15.59
C ASP A 214 -5.90 -10.17 -14.97
N ARG A 215 -6.21 -9.15 -15.82
CA ARG A 215 -6.52 -7.78 -15.38
C ARG A 215 -7.62 -7.14 -16.22
N SER A 216 -8.78 -7.78 -16.24
CA SER A 216 -9.93 -7.34 -17.06
C SER A 216 -10.33 -5.89 -16.79
N ALA A 217 -10.27 -5.41 -15.54
CA ALA A 217 -10.62 -4.05 -15.17
C ALA A 217 -9.82 -2.97 -15.96
N TYR A 218 -8.57 -3.25 -16.34
CA TYR A 218 -7.81 -2.31 -17.17
C TYR A 218 -8.29 -2.25 -18.62
N LEU A 219 -8.91 -3.33 -19.14
CA LEU A 219 -9.45 -3.33 -20.49
C LEU A 219 -10.65 -2.38 -20.66
N ASP A 220 -11.38 -2.14 -19.57
CA ASP A 220 -12.55 -1.26 -19.54
C ASP A 220 -12.18 0.22 -19.28
N MET A 221 -10.91 0.52 -19.00
CA MET A 221 -10.46 1.91 -18.71
C MET A 221 -10.79 2.92 -19.82
N PRO A 222 -10.70 2.61 -21.13
CA PRO A 222 -11.14 3.56 -22.16
C PRO A 222 -12.59 4.01 -21.97
N GLU A 223 -13.51 3.09 -21.65
CA GLU A 223 -14.92 3.40 -21.38
C GLU A 223 -15.09 4.17 -20.07
N VAL A 224 -14.36 3.77 -19.04
CA VAL A 224 -14.34 4.48 -17.74
C VAL A 224 -13.92 5.93 -17.94
N LEU A 225 -12.82 6.18 -18.63
CA LEU A 225 -12.33 7.53 -18.91
C LEU A 225 -13.34 8.37 -19.69
N GLN A 226 -13.99 7.78 -20.70
CA GLN A 226 -15.03 8.45 -21.48
C GLN A 226 -16.22 8.84 -20.58
N LEU A 227 -16.68 7.92 -19.72
CA LEU A 227 -17.78 8.16 -18.79
C LEU A 227 -17.45 9.27 -17.78
N LEU A 228 -16.18 9.38 -17.37
CA LEU A 228 -15.70 10.42 -16.45
C LEU A 228 -15.44 11.78 -17.13
N GLY A 229 -15.77 11.94 -18.41
CA GLY A 229 -15.59 13.18 -19.15
C GLY A 229 -14.19 13.37 -19.73
N SER A 230 -13.48 12.29 -20.00
CA SER A 230 -12.13 12.27 -20.58
C SER A 230 -11.10 13.11 -19.80
N PRO A 231 -10.92 12.84 -18.50
CA PRO A 231 -9.94 13.56 -17.68
C PRO A 231 -8.53 13.37 -18.23
N GLN A 232 -7.64 14.28 -17.89
CA GLN A 232 -6.23 14.14 -18.20
C GLN A 232 -5.63 12.94 -17.47
N VAL A 233 -4.66 12.26 -18.10
CA VAL A 233 -4.10 11.01 -17.57
C VAL A 233 -2.60 11.09 -17.38
N LEU A 234 -2.11 10.57 -16.25
CA LEU A 234 -0.71 10.21 -16.05
C LEU A 234 -0.62 8.70 -15.80
N ALA A 235 0.12 8.01 -16.65
CA ALA A 235 0.59 6.66 -16.40
C ALA A 235 2.03 6.73 -15.88
N ALA A 236 2.31 6.17 -14.72
CA ALA A 236 3.63 6.18 -14.10
C ALA A 236 4.15 4.74 -13.90
N THR A 237 5.38 4.47 -14.27
CA THR A 237 6.00 3.16 -14.09
C THR A 237 7.52 3.23 -14.10
N ALA A 238 8.18 2.24 -13.49
CA ALA A 238 9.61 2.03 -13.62
C ALA A 238 9.97 1.06 -14.77
N THR A 239 8.97 0.34 -15.31
CA THR A 239 9.19 -0.74 -16.27
C THR A 239 8.22 -0.61 -17.44
N ALA A 240 8.68 -0.06 -18.55
CA ALA A 240 7.91 0.03 -19.79
C ALA A 240 8.78 -0.35 -20.97
N SER A 241 8.87 -1.63 -21.29
CA SER A 241 9.38 -2.06 -22.61
C SER A 241 8.52 -1.44 -23.72
N ARG A 242 8.98 -1.53 -24.96
CA ARG A 242 8.22 -1.03 -26.11
C ARG A 242 6.82 -1.60 -26.18
N SER A 243 6.69 -2.92 -25.99
CA SER A 243 5.40 -3.61 -26.01
C SER A 243 4.48 -3.16 -24.85
N VAL A 244 5.03 -2.92 -23.65
CA VAL A 244 4.28 -2.40 -22.51
C VAL A 244 3.81 -0.96 -22.77
N ALA A 245 4.68 -0.10 -23.32
CA ALA A 245 4.32 1.26 -23.65
C ALA A 245 3.23 1.35 -24.73
N GLU A 246 3.31 0.48 -25.75
CA GLU A 246 2.28 0.36 -26.79
C GLU A 246 0.93 -0.07 -26.20
N GLU A 247 0.92 -1.02 -25.26
CA GLU A 247 -0.31 -1.46 -24.62
C GLU A 247 -0.92 -0.38 -23.71
N ILE A 248 -0.09 0.35 -22.95
CA ILE A 248 -0.55 1.50 -22.17
C ILE A 248 -1.18 2.55 -23.10
N ARG A 249 -0.57 2.86 -24.24
CA ARG A 249 -1.10 3.81 -25.23
C ARG A 249 -2.38 3.33 -25.92
N ARG A 250 -2.59 2.03 -25.99
CA ARG A 250 -3.84 1.45 -26.51
C ARG A 250 -5.00 1.68 -25.55
N LEU A 251 -4.74 1.60 -24.24
CA LEU A 251 -5.76 1.71 -23.19
C LEU A 251 -5.97 3.13 -22.69
N LEU A 252 -4.95 3.98 -22.76
CA LEU A 252 -4.96 5.33 -22.22
C LEU A 252 -4.63 6.38 -23.29
N PRO A 253 -5.22 7.57 -23.21
CA PRO A 253 -5.02 8.65 -24.21
C PRO A 253 -3.66 9.34 -24.07
N ILE A 254 -2.56 8.59 -24.01
CA ILE A 254 -1.21 9.10 -23.81
C ILE A 254 -0.74 9.85 -25.08
N SER A 255 -0.41 11.14 -24.93
CA SER A 255 0.10 12.00 -26.00
C SER A 255 1.59 12.31 -25.88
N GLU A 256 2.17 12.15 -24.68
CA GLU A 256 3.59 12.42 -24.40
C GLU A 256 4.22 11.26 -23.61
N ILE A 257 5.47 10.92 -23.92
CA ILE A 257 6.25 9.93 -23.14
C ILE A 257 7.48 10.64 -22.60
N VAL A 258 7.61 10.67 -21.29
CA VAL A 258 8.77 11.21 -20.57
C VAL A 258 9.56 10.04 -19.97
N VAL A 259 10.85 9.99 -20.28
CA VAL A 259 11.74 8.91 -19.84
C VAL A 259 12.88 9.49 -19.02
N ASP A 260 13.07 8.97 -17.80
CA ASP A 260 14.27 9.15 -17.00
C ASP A 260 15.10 7.86 -17.07
N ASP A 261 16.10 7.82 -17.90
CA ASP A 261 16.99 6.68 -18.13
C ASP A 261 18.19 6.63 -17.17
N THR A 262 18.16 7.42 -16.12
CA THR A 262 19.24 7.48 -15.12
C THR A 262 19.48 6.12 -14.47
N VAL A 263 20.74 5.66 -14.57
CA VAL A 263 21.21 4.46 -13.86
C VAL A 263 21.77 4.85 -12.49
N ARG A 264 21.31 4.18 -11.45
CA ARG A 264 21.82 4.36 -10.09
C ARG A 264 23.04 3.48 -9.85
N ALA A 265 24.21 3.92 -10.38
CA ALA A 265 25.46 3.18 -10.30
C ALA A 265 26.03 3.04 -8.87
N ASN A 266 25.49 3.83 -7.93
CA ASN A 266 25.87 3.82 -6.53
C ASN A 266 25.29 2.63 -5.72
N LEU A 267 24.40 1.83 -6.33
CA LEU A 267 23.76 0.68 -5.66
C LEU A 267 24.53 -0.60 -5.92
N ASN A 268 24.76 -1.38 -4.86
CA ASN A 268 25.25 -2.74 -4.89
C ASN A 268 24.23 -3.68 -4.24
N LEU A 269 24.17 -4.93 -4.72
CA LEU A 269 23.29 -5.94 -4.16
C LEU A 269 24.14 -7.11 -3.64
N GLU A 270 23.96 -7.43 -2.36
CA GLU A 270 24.60 -8.54 -1.67
C GLU A 270 23.58 -9.68 -1.53
N ASP A 271 23.85 -10.77 -2.24
CA ASP A 271 22.96 -11.93 -2.26
C ASP A 271 23.33 -12.93 -1.17
N GLU A 272 22.62 -12.85 -0.08
CA GLU A 272 22.79 -13.70 1.10
C GLU A 272 21.50 -14.51 1.36
N ARG A 273 20.73 -14.81 0.30
CA ARG A 273 19.52 -15.63 0.38
C ARG A 273 19.84 -17.03 0.90
N ASN A 274 18.93 -17.56 1.71
CA ASN A 274 19.04 -18.89 2.32
C ASN A 274 20.23 -19.08 3.28
N LEU A 275 20.86 -18.00 3.73
CA LEU A 275 21.93 -18.08 4.72
C LEU A 275 21.39 -18.62 6.06
N GLN A 276 21.98 -19.71 6.58
CA GLN A 276 21.53 -20.33 7.83
C GLN A 276 21.70 -19.39 9.03
N ALA A 277 22.79 -18.63 9.07
CA ALA A 277 23.11 -17.71 10.16
C ALA A 277 22.74 -16.25 9.81
N ARG A 278 21.58 -16.04 9.15
CA ARG A 278 21.15 -14.69 8.68
C ARG A 278 21.12 -13.63 9.79
N GLU A 279 20.80 -14.02 11.03
CA GLU A 279 20.80 -13.09 12.17
C GLU A 279 22.21 -12.60 12.51
N ASN A 280 23.24 -13.47 12.43
CA ASN A 280 24.63 -13.06 12.64
C ASN A 280 25.09 -12.09 11.54
N CYS A 281 24.72 -12.35 10.29
CA CYS A 281 24.97 -11.45 9.18
C CYS A 281 24.30 -10.08 9.42
N LEU A 282 23.02 -10.06 9.80
CA LEU A 282 22.30 -8.84 10.14
C LEU A 282 23.01 -8.06 11.27
N VAL A 283 23.42 -8.74 12.34
CA VAL A 283 24.17 -8.11 13.46
C VAL A 283 25.46 -7.47 12.97
N SER A 284 26.21 -8.12 12.09
CA SER A 284 27.46 -7.56 11.54
C SER A 284 27.21 -6.32 10.68
N ILE A 285 26.13 -6.27 9.92
CA ILE A 285 25.75 -5.10 9.12
C ILE A 285 25.34 -3.94 10.03
N VAL A 286 24.47 -4.17 11.02
CA VAL A 286 23.99 -3.12 11.93
C VAL A 286 25.13 -2.61 12.83
N ALA A 287 26.08 -3.46 13.21
CA ALA A 287 27.22 -3.08 14.04
C ALA A 287 28.17 -2.09 13.36
N THR A 288 28.09 -1.87 12.05
CA THR A 288 28.86 -0.81 11.37
C THR A 288 28.46 0.58 11.86
N GLY A 289 27.25 0.76 12.39
CA GLY A 289 26.69 2.04 12.80
C GLY A 289 26.19 2.90 11.65
N ASP A 290 26.31 2.44 10.40
CA ASP A 290 25.79 3.12 9.23
C ASP A 290 24.24 3.12 9.25
N LYS A 291 23.63 4.14 8.64
CA LYS A 291 22.16 4.20 8.54
C LYS A 291 21.62 3.02 7.76
N CYS A 292 20.79 2.21 8.42
CA CYS A 292 20.20 1.02 7.84
C CYS A 292 18.70 0.88 8.14
N VAL A 293 17.99 0.23 7.20
CA VAL A 293 16.58 -0.15 7.35
C VAL A 293 16.47 -1.66 7.13
N VAL A 294 15.89 -2.35 8.11
CA VAL A 294 15.67 -3.80 8.08
C VAL A 294 14.19 -4.06 7.89
N TYR A 295 13.82 -4.71 6.79
CA TYR A 295 12.43 -5.01 6.47
C TYR A 295 12.01 -6.41 6.89
N VAL A 296 10.87 -6.47 7.58
CA VAL A 296 10.20 -7.69 8.05
C VAL A 296 8.70 -7.65 7.73
N ASN A 297 8.03 -8.80 7.76
CA ASN A 297 6.65 -8.92 7.28
C ASN A 297 5.57 -8.81 8.36
N ALA A 298 5.95 -8.76 9.65
CA ALA A 298 5.00 -8.70 10.75
C ALA A 298 5.40 -7.64 11.79
N ARG A 299 4.40 -7.05 12.46
CA ARG A 299 4.61 -6.05 13.52
C ARG A 299 5.44 -6.63 14.66
N ASP A 300 5.07 -7.83 15.15
CA ASP A 300 5.79 -8.51 16.22
C ASP A 300 7.22 -8.89 15.83
N ALA A 301 7.42 -9.26 14.57
CA ALA A 301 8.76 -9.50 14.04
C ALA A 301 9.63 -8.24 14.10
N ALA A 302 9.06 -7.07 13.78
CA ALA A 302 9.78 -5.80 13.87
C ALA A 302 10.20 -5.49 15.32
N VAL A 303 9.28 -5.62 16.26
CA VAL A 303 9.54 -5.39 17.70
C VAL A 303 10.57 -6.39 18.23
N THR A 304 10.34 -7.68 17.97
CA THR A 304 11.21 -8.77 18.47
C THR A 304 12.62 -8.66 17.91
N LEU A 305 12.77 -8.42 16.62
CA LEU A 305 14.08 -8.30 15.97
C LEU A 305 14.82 -7.05 16.46
N ALA A 306 14.14 -5.92 16.60
CA ALA A 306 14.75 -4.71 17.18
C ALA A 306 15.24 -4.94 18.61
N ARG A 307 14.45 -5.64 19.45
CA ARG A 307 14.87 -6.02 20.82
C ARG A 307 16.07 -6.96 20.81
N THR A 308 16.11 -7.90 19.88
CA THR A 308 17.25 -8.83 19.71
C THR A 308 18.51 -8.09 19.31
N LEU A 309 18.44 -7.18 18.34
CA LEU A 309 19.57 -6.35 17.92
C LEU A 309 20.12 -5.49 19.05
N ARG A 310 19.23 -4.86 19.83
CA ARG A 310 19.63 -4.07 21.01
C ARG A 310 20.38 -4.87 22.07
N ARG A 311 20.00 -6.13 22.26
CA ARG A 311 20.70 -7.03 23.21
C ARG A 311 22.04 -7.49 22.67
N ARG A 312 22.13 -7.72 21.35
CA ARG A 312 23.35 -8.21 20.70
C ARG A 312 24.37 -7.12 20.40
N ILE A 313 23.92 -5.86 20.27
CA ILE A 313 24.77 -4.69 20.00
C ILE A 313 24.41 -3.60 21.04
N PRO A 314 24.80 -3.80 22.32
CA PRO A 314 24.39 -2.91 23.40
C PRO A 314 24.85 -1.45 23.21
N GLU A 315 26.00 -1.24 22.58
CA GLU A 315 26.59 0.07 22.28
C GLU A 315 25.72 0.88 21.30
N LEU A 316 25.04 0.25 20.37
CA LEU A 316 24.11 0.85 19.42
C LEU A 316 22.64 0.72 19.86
N GLY A 317 22.38 0.04 20.98
CA GLY A 317 21.02 -0.21 21.45
C GLY A 317 20.11 1.02 21.47
N PRO A 318 20.55 2.21 21.95
CA PRO A 318 19.76 3.44 21.91
C PRO A 318 19.49 3.98 20.50
N ALA A 319 20.27 3.58 19.50
CA ALA A 319 20.15 4.03 18.11
C ALA A 319 19.37 3.06 17.23
N ILE A 320 18.77 2.00 17.80
CA ILE A 320 17.96 1.02 17.10
C ILE A 320 16.50 1.21 17.49
N ALA A 321 15.60 1.35 16.54
CA ALA A 321 14.15 1.44 16.74
C ALA A 321 13.39 0.43 15.90
N PHE A 322 12.11 0.25 16.21
CA PHE A 322 11.16 -0.45 15.33
C PHE A 322 10.11 0.54 14.79
N TYR A 323 9.49 0.17 13.69
CA TYR A 323 8.48 0.99 13.04
C TYR A 323 7.43 0.11 12.33
N HIS A 324 6.15 0.37 12.57
CA HIS A 324 5.04 -0.32 11.89
C HIS A 324 3.76 0.53 11.92
N ALA A 325 2.78 0.18 11.11
CA ALA A 325 1.52 0.92 10.97
C ALA A 325 0.67 0.97 12.26
N GLY A 326 0.88 0.06 13.20
CA GLY A 326 0.21 0.05 14.51
C GLY A 326 0.73 1.08 15.51
N LEU A 327 1.84 1.78 15.21
CA LEU A 327 2.32 2.88 16.04
C LEU A 327 1.42 4.11 15.86
N SER A 328 1.26 4.90 16.94
CA SER A 328 0.58 6.18 16.85
C SER A 328 1.25 7.10 15.83
N ARG A 329 0.51 8.05 15.26
CA ARG A 329 1.07 9.03 14.32
C ARG A 329 2.23 9.82 14.95
N SER A 330 2.10 10.21 16.22
CA SER A 330 3.15 10.92 16.97
C SER A 330 4.43 10.09 17.11
N ASP A 331 4.30 8.79 17.42
CA ASP A 331 5.45 7.90 17.55
C ASP A 331 6.12 7.66 16.20
N ARG A 332 5.36 7.47 15.15
CA ARG A 332 5.92 7.34 13.79
C ARG A 332 6.72 8.59 13.40
N MET A 333 6.16 9.78 13.58
CA MET A 333 6.86 11.04 13.30
C MET A 333 8.14 11.19 14.17
N ARG A 334 8.08 10.75 15.43
CA ARG A 334 9.23 10.80 16.34
C ARG A 334 10.37 9.92 15.88
N VAL A 335 10.07 8.68 15.48
CA VAL A 335 11.07 7.73 14.93
C VAL A 335 11.65 8.26 13.63
N GLU A 336 10.83 8.77 12.72
CA GLU A 336 11.27 9.33 11.44
C GLU A 336 12.20 10.55 11.64
N ASN A 337 11.87 11.43 12.55
CA ASN A 337 12.69 12.60 12.86
C ASN A 337 14.03 12.21 13.51
N ALA A 338 14.02 11.27 14.46
CA ALA A 338 15.22 10.75 15.11
C ALA A 338 16.14 10.02 14.10
N PHE A 339 15.57 9.31 13.14
CA PHE A 339 16.37 8.69 12.08
C PHE A 339 16.93 9.73 11.09
N ARG A 340 16.15 10.76 10.77
CA ARG A 340 16.61 11.86 9.92
C ARG A 340 17.74 12.64 10.56
N SER A 341 17.65 12.95 11.86
CA SER A 341 18.69 13.66 12.60
C SER A 341 19.97 12.85 12.86
N GLY A 342 19.91 11.52 12.66
CA GLY A 342 21.03 10.62 12.96
C GLY A 342 21.09 10.16 14.43
N GLU A 343 20.08 10.45 15.25
CA GLU A 343 19.94 9.88 16.59
C GLU A 343 19.68 8.36 16.52
N LEU A 344 18.97 7.93 15.49
CA LEU A 344 18.80 6.52 15.14
C LEU A 344 19.65 6.18 13.91
N SER A 345 20.36 5.05 13.98
CA SER A 345 21.10 4.47 12.85
C SER A 345 20.42 3.25 12.26
N CYS A 346 19.55 2.56 13.01
CA CYS A 346 18.86 1.37 12.53
C CYS A 346 17.35 1.44 12.83
N ILE A 347 16.54 1.16 11.80
CA ILE A 347 15.10 0.95 11.95
C ILE A 347 14.76 -0.47 11.47
N VAL A 348 14.10 -1.25 12.32
CA VAL A 348 13.48 -2.53 11.94
C VAL A 348 12.01 -2.26 11.65
N SER A 349 11.58 -2.47 10.42
CA SER A 349 10.25 -2.04 9.98
C SER A 349 9.52 -3.06 9.13
N THR A 350 8.22 -2.90 9.11
CA THR A 350 7.37 -3.42 8.03
C THR A 350 7.46 -2.50 6.80
N SER A 351 6.69 -2.79 5.72
CA SER A 351 6.60 -1.91 4.54
C SER A 351 6.22 -0.47 4.87
N ALA A 352 5.57 -0.24 6.01
CA ALA A 352 5.08 1.07 6.45
C ALA A 352 6.15 2.16 6.58
N PHE A 353 7.46 1.81 6.69
CA PHE A 353 8.52 2.81 6.83
C PHE A 353 9.00 3.34 5.49
N GLY A 354 9.06 4.65 5.42
CA GLY A 354 9.74 5.36 4.35
C GLY A 354 8.86 5.79 3.19
N GLU A 355 7.58 5.44 3.16
CA GLU A 355 6.66 6.03 2.20
C GLU A 355 6.45 7.50 2.53
N GLY A 356 6.60 8.33 1.51
CA GLY A 356 6.46 9.77 1.72
C GLY A 356 7.56 10.45 2.54
N VAL A 357 8.54 9.73 3.07
CA VAL A 357 9.68 10.31 3.81
C VAL A 357 10.90 10.34 2.90
N ASN A 358 11.45 11.52 2.70
CA ASN A 358 12.72 11.66 1.99
C ASN A 358 13.86 11.46 2.98
N LEU A 359 14.49 10.29 2.93
CA LEU A 359 15.66 9.90 3.71
C LEU A 359 16.76 9.50 2.71
N PRO A 360 17.60 10.44 2.29
CA PRO A 360 18.52 10.20 1.18
C PRO A 360 19.73 9.33 1.55
N ASP A 361 20.12 9.31 2.82
CA ASP A 361 21.38 8.81 3.32
C ASP A 361 21.36 7.40 3.91
N ILE A 362 20.41 6.54 3.48
CA ILE A 362 20.35 5.14 3.89
C ILE A 362 21.45 4.36 3.18
N ARG A 363 22.40 3.79 3.94
CA ARG A 363 23.55 3.04 3.44
C ARG A 363 23.24 1.57 3.20
N HIS A 364 22.40 0.97 4.06
CA HIS A 364 22.03 -0.43 3.97
C HIS A 364 20.50 -0.58 4.00
N VAL A 365 19.95 -1.25 3.00
CA VAL A 365 18.58 -1.76 2.99
C VAL A 365 18.67 -3.27 3.11
N ILE A 366 18.06 -3.82 4.14
CA ILE A 366 18.12 -5.25 4.43
C ILE A 366 16.72 -5.86 4.28
N LEU A 367 16.54 -6.73 3.31
CA LEU A 367 15.33 -7.52 3.13
C LEU A 367 15.49 -8.80 3.96
N TYR A 368 15.17 -8.71 5.26
CA TYR A 368 15.33 -9.82 6.20
C TYR A 368 14.25 -10.88 6.01
N HIS A 369 13.02 -10.48 5.70
CA HIS A 369 11.97 -11.36 5.19
C HIS A 369 11.71 -11.06 3.71
N MET A 370 11.16 -12.04 2.99
CA MET A 370 10.79 -11.86 1.58
C MET A 370 9.64 -10.86 1.48
N PRO A 371 9.74 -9.83 0.61
CA PRO A 371 8.62 -8.93 0.33
C PRO A 371 7.39 -9.67 -0.23
N PHE A 372 6.20 -9.08 -0.10
CA PHE A 372 4.96 -9.67 -0.62
C PHE A 372 4.78 -9.51 -2.14
N GLY A 373 5.67 -8.81 -2.83
CA GLY A 373 5.58 -8.65 -4.26
C GLY A 373 6.71 -7.81 -4.86
N ALA A 374 6.71 -7.75 -6.17
CA ALA A 374 7.72 -7.03 -6.94
C ALA A 374 7.71 -5.52 -6.67
N ILE A 375 6.54 -4.95 -6.46
CA ILE A 375 6.39 -3.51 -6.16
C ILE A 375 7.06 -3.20 -4.82
N GLU A 376 6.73 -3.97 -3.81
CA GLU A 376 7.29 -3.80 -2.46
C GLU A 376 8.81 -4.02 -2.46
N PHE A 377 9.30 -5.05 -3.16
CA PHE A 377 10.74 -5.26 -3.38
C PHE A 377 11.42 -4.03 -3.98
N ASN A 378 10.84 -3.46 -5.03
CA ASN A 378 11.38 -2.28 -5.69
C ASN A 378 11.33 -1.04 -4.78
N GLN A 379 10.24 -0.84 -4.06
CA GLN A 379 10.07 0.30 -3.16
C GLN A 379 11.04 0.26 -1.98
N MET A 380 11.17 -0.89 -1.32
CA MET A 380 12.11 -1.08 -0.22
C MET A 380 13.55 -0.91 -0.70
N SER A 381 13.95 -1.64 -1.74
CA SER A 381 15.30 -1.59 -2.32
C SER A 381 15.65 -0.20 -2.85
N GLY A 382 14.69 0.49 -3.46
CA GLY A 382 14.85 1.83 -4.02
C GLY A 382 15.13 2.92 -3.00
N ARG A 383 15.08 2.63 -1.70
CA ARG A 383 15.40 3.58 -0.63
C ARG A 383 16.88 3.75 -0.37
N ALA A 384 17.69 2.76 -0.73
CA ALA A 384 19.14 2.81 -0.55
C ALA A 384 19.75 3.97 -1.35
N GLY A 385 20.65 4.74 -0.76
CA GLY A 385 21.53 5.70 -1.42
C GLY A 385 20.87 6.70 -2.35
N ARG A 386 19.78 7.33 -1.95
CA ARG A 386 19.09 8.37 -2.76
C ARG A 386 19.90 9.65 -2.92
N ASP A 387 20.91 9.84 -2.10
CA ASP A 387 21.88 10.95 -2.16
C ASP A 387 23.01 10.72 -3.20
N GLY A 388 23.01 9.59 -3.90
CA GLY A 388 24.03 9.24 -4.88
C GLY A 388 25.29 8.58 -4.28
N ASN A 389 25.42 8.53 -2.97
CA ASN A 389 26.53 7.82 -2.32
C ASN A 389 26.33 6.31 -2.33
N ALA A 390 27.45 5.56 -2.23
CA ALA A 390 27.43 4.10 -2.26
C ALA A 390 26.47 3.53 -1.20
N ALA A 391 25.62 2.60 -1.61
CA ALA A 391 24.67 1.94 -0.73
C ALA A 391 24.48 0.47 -1.14
N ARG A 392 24.10 -0.36 -0.19
CA ARG A 392 23.95 -1.80 -0.37
C ARG A 392 22.53 -2.26 -0.08
N ILE A 393 22.07 -3.20 -0.88
CA ILE A 393 20.82 -3.91 -0.69
C ILE A 393 21.18 -5.37 -0.33
N HIS A 394 20.78 -5.83 0.86
CA HIS A 394 21.07 -7.16 1.35
C HIS A 394 19.82 -8.03 1.25
N LEU A 395 19.94 -9.18 0.61
CA LEU A 395 18.87 -10.17 0.50
C LEU A 395 19.14 -11.28 1.54
N LEU A 396 18.48 -11.21 2.70
CA LEU A 396 18.64 -12.20 3.78
C LEU A 396 17.46 -13.18 3.88
N TYR A 397 16.42 -13.01 3.08
CA TYR A 397 15.26 -13.88 3.08
C TYR A 397 15.55 -15.28 2.50
N SER A 398 14.62 -16.20 2.70
CA SER A 398 14.74 -17.59 2.30
C SER A 398 13.44 -18.13 1.70
N ALA A 399 13.49 -19.35 1.14
CA ALA A 399 12.30 -20.07 0.70
C ALA A 399 11.30 -20.35 1.84
N ARG A 400 11.75 -20.34 3.11
CA ARG A 400 10.85 -20.45 4.27
C ARG A 400 9.97 -19.22 4.41
N ASP A 401 10.53 -18.02 4.19
CA ASP A 401 9.76 -16.76 4.26
C ASP A 401 8.70 -16.74 3.16
N ALA A 402 8.99 -17.28 1.97
CA ALA A 402 8.00 -17.43 0.90
C ALA A 402 6.77 -18.25 1.33
N ARG A 403 6.98 -19.37 2.03
CA ARG A 403 5.88 -20.22 2.53
C ARG A 403 5.06 -19.52 3.60
N ILE A 404 5.70 -18.73 4.47
CA ILE A 404 4.99 -17.92 5.46
C ILE A 404 4.12 -16.89 4.77
N ASN A 405 4.66 -16.20 3.75
CA ASN A 405 3.90 -15.22 2.98
C ASN A 405 2.71 -15.86 2.24
N GLU A 406 2.89 -17.03 1.64
CA GLU A 406 1.79 -17.77 1.01
C GLU A 406 0.67 -18.02 2.01
N HIS A 407 1.00 -18.56 3.17
CA HIS A 407 0.01 -18.84 4.22
C HIS A 407 -0.73 -17.57 4.69
N LEU A 408 0.00 -16.45 4.84
CA LEU A 408 -0.60 -15.17 5.20
C LEU A 408 -1.55 -14.64 4.11
N LEU A 409 -1.17 -14.78 2.85
CA LEU A 409 -1.99 -14.34 1.72
C LEU A 409 -3.20 -15.25 1.50
N ASP A 410 -3.06 -16.56 1.74
CA ASP A 410 -4.16 -17.51 1.66
C ASP A 410 -5.27 -17.16 2.65
N ALA A 411 -4.92 -16.80 3.87
CA ALA A 411 -5.88 -16.37 4.87
C ALA A 411 -6.63 -15.08 4.50
N LEU A 412 -5.97 -14.16 3.78
CA LEU A 412 -6.56 -12.88 3.37
C LEU A 412 -7.30 -12.92 2.03
N ALA A 413 -7.15 -14.00 1.28
CA ALA A 413 -7.74 -14.18 -0.04
C ALA A 413 -8.22 -15.63 -0.20
N PRO A 414 -9.27 -16.06 0.52
CA PRO A 414 -9.75 -17.43 0.45
C PRO A 414 -10.12 -17.83 -0.97
N THR A 415 -9.77 -19.06 -1.34
CA THR A 415 -10.09 -19.64 -2.63
C THR A 415 -11.57 -19.90 -2.76
N ARG A 416 -12.01 -20.19 -3.99
CA ARG A 416 -13.40 -20.60 -4.24
C ARG A 416 -13.80 -21.80 -3.41
N ASP A 417 -12.94 -22.80 -3.27
CA ASP A 417 -13.26 -24.02 -2.52
C ASP A 417 -13.38 -23.74 -1.02
N GLU A 418 -12.52 -22.90 -0.46
CA GLU A 418 -12.60 -22.45 0.91
C GLU A 418 -13.87 -21.61 1.17
N LEU A 419 -14.25 -20.73 0.24
CA LEU A 419 -15.51 -19.98 0.31
C LEU A 419 -16.72 -20.91 0.26
N VAL A 420 -16.68 -22.01 -0.51
CA VAL A 420 -17.75 -23.02 -0.53
C VAL A 420 -17.88 -23.71 0.83
N VAL A 421 -16.77 -24.08 1.46
CA VAL A 421 -16.77 -24.70 2.80
C VAL A 421 -17.32 -23.71 3.83
N LEU A 422 -16.86 -22.46 3.81
CA LEU A 422 -17.32 -21.39 4.69
C LEU A 422 -18.83 -21.12 4.52
N TYR A 423 -19.31 -21.04 3.27
CA TYR A 423 -20.73 -20.84 3.00
C TYR A 423 -21.59 -21.99 3.58
N ARG A 424 -21.15 -23.24 3.45
CA ARG A 424 -21.82 -24.40 4.03
C ARG A 424 -21.82 -24.33 5.56
N ALA A 425 -20.73 -23.92 6.18
CA ALA A 425 -20.64 -23.74 7.61
C ALA A 425 -21.66 -22.71 8.12
N LEU A 426 -21.70 -21.54 7.51
CA LEU A 426 -22.65 -20.48 7.83
C LEU A 426 -24.10 -20.92 7.65
N GLN A 427 -24.43 -21.61 6.54
CA GLN A 427 -25.77 -22.16 6.32
C GLN A 427 -26.16 -23.19 7.39
N THR A 428 -25.23 -24.04 7.79
CA THR A 428 -25.49 -25.07 8.83
C THR A 428 -25.81 -24.42 10.16
N MET A 429 -25.01 -23.41 10.58
CA MET A 429 -25.22 -22.67 11.82
C MET A 429 -26.53 -21.88 11.78
N TRP A 430 -26.84 -21.22 10.69
CA TRP A 430 -28.07 -20.46 10.51
C TRP A 430 -29.32 -21.34 10.57
N ARG A 431 -29.32 -22.49 9.88
CA ARG A 431 -30.45 -23.46 9.93
C ARG A 431 -30.63 -24.02 11.32
N ALA A 432 -29.55 -24.30 12.03
CA ALA A 432 -29.60 -24.78 13.40
C ALA A 432 -30.23 -23.73 14.36
N ALA A 433 -29.88 -22.45 14.19
CA ALA A 433 -30.49 -21.37 14.98
C ALA A 433 -32.00 -21.22 14.68
N ARG A 434 -32.38 -21.18 13.41
CA ARG A 434 -33.82 -21.15 13.03
C ARG A 434 -34.63 -22.31 13.63
N THR A 435 -34.06 -23.51 13.64
CA THR A 435 -34.74 -24.69 14.19
C THR A 435 -34.84 -24.63 15.70
N LYS A 436 -33.83 -24.11 16.42
CA LYS A 436 -33.78 -24.10 17.89
C LYS A 436 -34.52 -22.91 18.51
N THR A 437 -34.36 -21.72 17.92
CA THR A 437 -34.83 -20.45 18.51
C THR A 437 -35.88 -19.74 17.67
N GLY A 438 -36.10 -20.15 16.42
CA GLY A 438 -36.95 -19.44 15.46
C GLY A 438 -36.37 -18.12 14.94
N GLU A 439 -35.13 -17.79 15.27
CA GLU A 439 -34.48 -16.55 14.87
C GLU A 439 -33.84 -16.66 13.47
N ASP A 440 -33.94 -15.61 12.67
CA ASP A 440 -33.36 -15.53 11.32
C ASP A 440 -31.88 -15.12 11.33
N SER A 441 -31.26 -15.01 12.50
CA SER A 441 -29.83 -14.71 12.64
C SER A 441 -29.23 -15.51 13.80
N PHE A 442 -27.93 -15.73 13.76
CA PHE A 442 -27.18 -16.41 14.80
C PHE A 442 -25.97 -15.57 15.23
N ALA A 443 -25.54 -15.78 16.48
CA ALA A 443 -24.28 -15.23 16.99
C ALA A 443 -23.19 -16.28 16.86
N ALA A 444 -22.03 -15.89 16.34
CA ALA A 444 -20.83 -16.74 16.27
C ALA A 444 -19.58 -15.87 16.14
N THR A 445 -18.51 -16.32 16.77
CA THR A 445 -17.16 -15.77 16.58
C THR A 445 -16.53 -16.33 15.30
N ASP A 446 -15.45 -15.71 14.81
CA ASP A 446 -14.69 -16.24 13.68
C ASP A 446 -14.13 -17.62 14.00
N LEU A 447 -13.72 -17.85 15.26
CA LEU A 447 -13.26 -19.15 15.73
C LEU A 447 -14.35 -20.23 15.65
N ASP A 448 -15.58 -19.94 16.10
CA ASP A 448 -16.70 -20.88 16.02
C ASP A 448 -16.99 -21.29 14.57
N ILE A 449 -16.93 -20.32 13.66
CA ILE A 449 -17.17 -20.55 12.24
C ILE A 449 -16.02 -21.37 11.62
N ALA A 450 -14.76 -21.04 11.95
CA ALA A 450 -13.59 -21.80 11.48
C ALA A 450 -13.63 -23.26 11.98
N GLN A 451 -14.02 -23.48 13.24
CA GLN A 451 -14.22 -24.84 13.78
C GLN A 451 -15.33 -25.61 13.04
N MET A 452 -16.43 -24.93 12.68
CA MET A 452 -17.49 -25.53 11.88
C MET A 452 -16.99 -25.88 10.47
N CYS A 453 -16.14 -25.03 9.86
CA CYS A 453 -15.50 -25.33 8.57
C CYS A 453 -14.66 -26.61 8.66
N LEU A 454 -13.84 -26.77 9.69
CA LEU A 454 -13.06 -27.98 9.95
C LEU A 454 -13.93 -29.22 10.19
N ALA A 455 -15.10 -29.06 10.82
CA ALA A 455 -16.05 -30.16 10.99
C ALA A 455 -16.70 -30.60 9.67
N ILE A 456 -16.85 -29.70 8.71
CA ILE A 456 -17.39 -29.99 7.37
C ILE A 456 -16.33 -30.60 6.46
N ASP A 457 -15.12 -30.03 6.44
CA ASP A 457 -13.98 -30.56 5.69
C ASP A 457 -12.70 -30.42 6.52
N ALA A 458 -12.22 -31.55 7.04
CA ALA A 458 -11.01 -31.61 7.88
C ALA A 458 -9.72 -31.21 7.13
N ARG A 459 -9.76 -31.04 5.81
CA ARG A 459 -8.62 -30.62 4.99
C ARG A 459 -8.65 -29.14 4.64
N THR A 460 -9.68 -28.42 5.09
CA THR A 460 -9.76 -26.98 4.83
C THR A 460 -8.67 -26.21 5.58
N HIS A 461 -8.20 -25.13 4.98
CA HIS A 461 -7.26 -24.18 5.61
C HIS A 461 -7.95 -22.91 6.09
N VAL A 462 -9.29 -22.92 6.20
CA VAL A 462 -10.06 -21.78 6.68
C VAL A 462 -9.77 -21.54 8.16
N ASP A 463 -9.16 -20.43 8.47
CA ASP A 463 -8.91 -19.91 9.82
C ASP A 463 -9.82 -18.70 10.12
N GLU A 464 -9.66 -18.08 11.28
CA GLU A 464 -10.44 -16.91 11.70
C GLU A 464 -10.31 -15.73 10.71
N ARG A 465 -9.13 -15.54 10.11
CA ARG A 465 -8.86 -14.48 9.13
C ARG A 465 -9.58 -14.74 7.81
N SER A 466 -9.53 -16.00 7.36
CA SER A 466 -10.29 -16.45 6.17
C SER A 466 -11.78 -16.26 6.35
N VAL A 467 -12.30 -16.52 7.57
CA VAL A 467 -13.71 -16.29 7.92
C VAL A 467 -14.07 -14.82 7.79
N SER A 468 -13.30 -13.93 8.40
CA SER A 468 -13.57 -12.49 8.33
C SER A 468 -13.55 -11.97 6.89
N CYS A 469 -12.55 -12.40 6.09
CA CYS A 469 -12.48 -12.04 4.67
C CYS A 469 -13.65 -12.60 3.87
N GLY A 470 -13.98 -13.87 4.05
CA GLY A 470 -15.06 -14.55 3.32
C GLY A 470 -16.45 -13.99 3.68
N LEU A 471 -16.68 -13.62 4.93
CA LEU A 471 -17.92 -12.91 5.33
C LEU A 471 -18.07 -11.60 4.54
N GLY A 472 -16.99 -10.82 4.41
CA GLY A 472 -17.03 -9.59 3.61
C GLY A 472 -17.33 -9.84 2.13
N VAL A 473 -16.83 -10.93 1.55
CA VAL A 473 -17.18 -11.35 0.18
C VAL A 473 -18.68 -11.71 0.10
N PHE A 474 -19.22 -12.45 1.08
CA PHE A 474 -20.63 -12.84 1.08
C PHE A 474 -21.57 -11.66 1.34
N GLU A 475 -21.19 -10.68 2.15
CA GLU A 475 -21.95 -9.44 2.31
C GLU A 475 -22.01 -8.64 1.00
N GLU A 476 -20.88 -8.53 0.31
CA GLU A 476 -20.78 -7.81 -0.96
C GLU A 476 -21.63 -8.48 -2.05
N LEU A 477 -21.71 -9.81 -2.05
CA LEU A 477 -22.53 -10.59 -2.97
C LEU A 477 -23.99 -10.73 -2.53
N GLY A 478 -24.38 -10.24 -1.34
CA GLY A 478 -25.73 -10.37 -0.81
C GLY A 478 -26.08 -11.76 -0.30
N PHE A 479 -25.11 -12.61 0.01
CA PHE A 479 -25.30 -13.97 0.54
C PHE A 479 -25.46 -13.99 2.06
N ALA A 480 -24.87 -13.01 2.75
CA ALA A 480 -24.94 -12.86 4.20
C ALA A 480 -25.12 -11.39 4.58
N TYR A 481 -25.63 -11.15 5.77
CA TYR A 481 -25.74 -9.85 6.40
C TYR A 481 -25.15 -9.94 7.80
N VAL A 482 -24.19 -9.09 8.11
CA VAL A 482 -23.54 -9.02 9.41
C VAL A 482 -23.96 -7.75 10.14
N LYS A 483 -24.46 -7.86 11.37
CA LYS A 483 -24.81 -6.72 12.23
C LYS A 483 -24.03 -6.81 13.53
N GLY A 484 -23.54 -5.68 14.04
CA GLY A 484 -22.72 -5.61 15.24
C GLY A 484 -21.28 -6.04 14.98
N SER A 485 -20.46 -6.00 16.02
CA SER A 485 -19.04 -6.39 15.99
C SER A 485 -18.74 -7.29 17.19
N ASP A 486 -17.69 -8.08 17.07
CA ASP A 486 -17.16 -8.94 18.14
C ASP A 486 -18.24 -9.80 18.82
N ALA A 487 -18.42 -9.66 20.14
CA ALA A 487 -19.34 -10.46 20.95
C ALA A 487 -20.83 -10.27 20.61
N ASP A 488 -21.19 -9.12 20.06
CA ASP A 488 -22.59 -8.78 19.68
C ASP A 488 -22.87 -9.03 18.20
N ARG A 489 -21.92 -9.62 17.47
CA ARG A 489 -22.06 -9.90 16.06
C ARG A 489 -23.14 -10.94 15.79
N ARG A 490 -24.09 -10.59 14.92
CA ARG A 490 -25.14 -11.48 14.43
C ARG A 490 -25.07 -11.61 12.92
N ILE A 491 -25.19 -12.83 12.43
CA ILE A 491 -25.08 -13.20 11.03
C ILE A 491 -26.42 -13.77 10.56
N ALA A 492 -26.96 -13.23 9.49
CA ALA A 492 -28.12 -13.74 8.79
C ALA A 492 -27.75 -14.19 7.37
N MET A 493 -28.33 -15.27 6.89
CA MET A 493 -28.10 -15.76 5.52
C MET A 493 -29.28 -15.44 4.62
N THR A 494 -29.02 -15.20 3.34
CA THR A 494 -30.08 -15.03 2.35
C THR A 494 -30.66 -16.41 1.98
N GLU A 495 -31.98 -16.54 2.00
CA GLU A 495 -32.68 -17.72 1.48
C GLU A 495 -32.58 -17.74 -0.06
N ASN A 496 -32.00 -18.77 -0.64
CA ASN A 496 -31.90 -18.96 -2.09
C ASN A 496 -31.29 -17.75 -2.84
N PRO A 497 -30.02 -17.39 -2.58
CA PRO A 497 -29.41 -16.17 -3.15
C PRO A 497 -29.21 -16.21 -4.67
N GLY A 498 -29.59 -17.30 -5.33
CA GLY A 498 -29.33 -17.48 -6.75
C GLY A 498 -27.87 -17.85 -7.04
N LYS A 499 -27.54 -17.97 -8.33
CA LYS A 499 -26.14 -18.11 -8.76
C LYS A 499 -25.56 -16.73 -9.00
N VAL A 500 -24.56 -16.36 -8.23
CA VAL A 500 -23.78 -15.15 -8.42
C VAL A 500 -22.32 -15.52 -8.64
N GLU A 501 -21.69 -14.90 -9.60
CA GLU A 501 -20.28 -15.12 -9.88
C GLU A 501 -19.42 -14.41 -8.81
N LEU A 502 -18.40 -15.08 -8.30
CA LEU A 502 -17.47 -14.50 -7.33
C LEU A 502 -16.74 -13.26 -7.87
N SER A 503 -16.61 -13.16 -9.18
CA SER A 503 -16.05 -12.00 -9.88
C SER A 503 -16.86 -10.70 -9.70
N HIS A 504 -18.06 -10.76 -9.16
CA HIS A 504 -18.82 -9.57 -8.76
C HIS A 504 -18.40 -9.02 -7.38
N SER A 505 -17.61 -9.77 -6.63
CA SER A 505 -17.01 -9.26 -5.37
C SER A 505 -15.66 -8.61 -5.65
N ILE A 506 -15.55 -7.32 -5.33
CA ILE A 506 -14.28 -6.58 -5.44
C ILE A 506 -13.24 -7.17 -4.48
N ARG A 507 -13.65 -7.52 -3.26
CA ARG A 507 -12.77 -8.17 -2.27
C ARG A 507 -12.17 -9.47 -2.79
N TYR A 508 -12.99 -10.30 -3.43
CA TYR A 508 -12.53 -11.56 -4.03
C TYR A 508 -11.52 -11.30 -5.15
N LEU A 509 -11.83 -10.37 -6.07
CA LEU A 509 -10.95 -10.02 -7.19
C LEU A 509 -9.62 -9.45 -6.70
N GLU A 510 -9.65 -8.50 -5.77
CA GLU A 510 -8.44 -7.91 -5.18
C GLU A 510 -7.58 -8.96 -4.45
N GLY A 511 -8.21 -9.87 -3.70
CA GLY A 511 -7.52 -10.95 -3.01
C GLY A 511 -6.85 -11.93 -3.97
N MET A 512 -7.59 -12.40 -4.99
CA MET A 512 -7.04 -13.26 -6.04
C MET A 512 -5.87 -12.61 -6.77
N ARG A 513 -5.97 -11.31 -7.05
CA ARG A 513 -4.91 -10.53 -7.68
C ARG A 513 -3.64 -10.56 -6.85
N THR A 514 -3.74 -10.29 -5.56
CA THR A 514 -2.60 -10.30 -4.65
C THR A 514 -1.89 -11.65 -4.60
N ARG A 515 -2.65 -12.75 -4.59
CA ARG A 515 -2.09 -14.12 -4.65
C ARG A 515 -1.32 -14.40 -5.94
N MET A 516 -1.90 -14.02 -7.08
CA MET A 516 -1.26 -14.21 -8.40
C MET A 516 0.03 -13.42 -8.52
N GLU A 517 0.03 -12.16 -8.10
CA GLU A 517 1.22 -11.30 -8.08
C GLU A 517 2.33 -11.89 -7.20
N PHE A 518 1.97 -12.38 -6.01
CA PHE A 518 2.95 -13.00 -5.12
C PHE A 518 3.50 -14.29 -5.71
N SER A 519 2.67 -15.14 -6.32
CA SER A 519 3.12 -16.39 -6.95
C SER A 519 4.16 -16.14 -8.05
N ALA A 520 3.91 -15.16 -8.92
CA ALA A 520 4.85 -14.75 -9.96
C ALA A 520 6.15 -14.17 -9.36
N PHE A 521 6.01 -13.29 -8.36
CA PHE A 521 7.14 -12.68 -7.68
C PHE A 521 7.99 -13.70 -6.94
N LYS A 522 7.39 -14.64 -6.21
CA LYS A 522 8.09 -15.68 -5.43
C LYS A 522 9.09 -16.46 -6.27
N SER A 523 8.66 -16.97 -7.43
CA SER A 523 9.54 -17.71 -8.32
C SER A 523 10.73 -16.86 -8.76
N TRP A 524 10.46 -15.63 -9.22
CA TRP A 524 11.53 -14.71 -9.60
C TRP A 524 12.46 -14.36 -8.42
N ALA A 525 11.92 -14.04 -7.25
CA ALA A 525 12.68 -13.61 -6.07
C ALA A 525 13.60 -14.72 -5.51
N LEU A 526 13.26 -16.00 -5.74
CA LEU A 526 14.09 -17.13 -5.32
C LEU A 526 15.15 -17.51 -6.36
N ASP A 527 14.84 -17.37 -7.65
CA ASP A 527 15.63 -17.95 -8.74
C ASP A 527 16.45 -16.91 -9.53
N ALA A 528 16.06 -15.63 -9.52
CA ALA A 528 16.77 -14.59 -10.28
C ALA A 528 18.19 -14.37 -9.78
N SER A 529 19.09 -14.05 -10.71
CA SER A 529 20.47 -13.68 -10.36
C SER A 529 20.54 -12.35 -9.62
N ALA A 530 21.59 -12.15 -8.82
CA ALA A 530 21.84 -10.85 -8.17
C ALA A 530 21.94 -9.70 -9.18
N HIS A 531 22.50 -9.98 -10.36
CA HIS A 531 22.61 -9.01 -11.45
C HIS A 531 21.23 -8.57 -11.95
N ASP A 532 20.32 -9.51 -12.20
CA ASP A 532 18.97 -9.22 -12.69
C ASP A 532 18.14 -8.49 -11.64
N MET A 533 18.30 -8.86 -10.38
CA MET A 533 17.64 -8.18 -9.25
C MET A 533 18.14 -6.75 -9.09
N LEU A 534 19.45 -6.53 -9.19
CA LEU A 534 20.01 -5.18 -9.16
C LEU A 534 19.55 -4.35 -10.36
N ALA A 535 19.54 -4.93 -11.55
CA ALA A 535 19.09 -4.24 -12.78
C ALA A 535 17.63 -3.76 -12.67
N ARG A 536 16.80 -4.49 -11.93
CA ARG A 536 15.40 -4.10 -11.68
C ARG A 536 15.26 -2.87 -10.79
N VAL A 537 16.22 -2.62 -9.89
CA VAL A 537 16.18 -1.52 -8.91
C VAL A 537 16.96 -0.30 -9.38
N ASN A 538 18.10 -0.52 -10.04
CA ASN A 538 19.06 0.55 -10.33
C ASN A 538 18.78 1.32 -11.64
N ARG A 539 17.89 0.82 -12.50
CA ARG A 539 17.51 1.47 -13.76
C ARG A 539 16.06 1.20 -14.14
N PRO A 540 15.42 2.09 -14.89
CA PRO A 540 14.13 1.79 -15.51
C PRO A 540 14.31 0.83 -16.70
N ILE A 541 13.23 0.10 -17.02
CA ILE A 541 13.09 -0.53 -18.35
C ILE A 541 12.35 0.49 -19.23
N THR A 542 12.97 0.91 -20.30
CA THR A 542 12.45 2.00 -21.14
C THR A 542 12.03 1.50 -22.52
N PRO A 543 11.14 2.21 -23.24
CA PRO A 543 10.74 1.84 -24.60
C PRO A 543 11.87 1.95 -25.64
N ARG A 544 13.02 2.55 -25.29
CA ARG A 544 14.19 2.75 -26.15
C ARG A 544 15.23 1.63 -26.03
N ALA A 545 15.03 0.68 -25.13
CA ALA A 545 16.02 -0.34 -24.77
C ALA A 545 15.88 -1.64 -25.60
N GLU A 546 15.49 -1.54 -26.89
CA GLU A 546 15.53 -2.68 -27.83
C GLU A 546 16.45 -2.34 -29.02
#